data_e7179bba499d507cfbad4a08e73e11bd
#
_entry.id   e7179bba499d507cfbad4a08e73e11bd
#
_cell.length_a   1.000
_cell.length_b   1.000
_cell.length_c   1.000
_cell.angle_alpha   90.00
_cell.angle_beta   90.00
_cell.angle_gamma   90.00
#
_symmetry.space_group_name_H-M   'P 1'
#
loop_
_entity.id
_entity.type
_entity.pdbx_description
1 polymer ?
#
loop_
_entity_poly.entity_id
_entity_poly.type
_entity_poly.pdbx_seq_one_letter_code
_entity_poly.pdbx_strand_id
1 'polypeptide(L)'
;MQINHIHVENYKTYLNLDLDISVKNEEKPIILIGGMNGSGKTTLFDAIYGALYGLKITDENHFRELFNSGVSNIVGKQIILEIDFEGMVTNTKTQYKLKRTYKVLNGKPVENVALFIGGSTYSYGTHTATREKTLNEMAVNKIIKANLPAELSNYFLFDAMKTSELVKDEQINNLIKDSIKSVMGFNKYSLLVDVAKKMLDNANAERLQNETAREEYKGLQETKRELESDLQTLRSEYDSVLTYATNHREQYDRLKNGKKEDDLTRDKIDLKSATIIQYTIKGRFMSR
;
A
#
# COMPACT_ATOMS: atom_id res chain seq x y z
N MET A 1 -4.56 15.89 -7.26
CA MET A 1 -4.26 15.23 -8.56
C MET A 1 -5.53 15.04 -9.33
N GLN A 2 -5.55 15.39 -10.61
CA GLN A 2 -6.67 15.18 -11.52
C GLN A 2 -6.12 14.46 -12.75
N ILE A 3 -6.64 13.27 -13.07
CA ILE A 3 -6.26 12.53 -14.27
C ILE A 3 -7.09 13.07 -15.42
N ASN A 4 -6.43 13.42 -16.53
CA ASN A 4 -7.07 14.05 -17.68
C ASN A 4 -7.13 13.11 -18.89
N HIS A 5 -6.15 12.20 -19.03
CA HIS A 5 -6.07 11.28 -20.13
C HIS A 5 -5.44 9.95 -19.71
N ILE A 6 -5.90 8.87 -20.31
CA ILE A 6 -5.41 7.51 -20.08
C ILE A 6 -5.21 6.86 -21.44
N HIS A 7 -3.98 6.37 -21.69
CA HIS A 7 -3.68 5.54 -22.85
C HIS A 7 -3.12 4.19 -22.39
N VAL A 8 -3.72 3.12 -22.91
CA VAL A 8 -3.35 1.74 -22.56
C VAL A 8 -3.23 0.92 -23.84
N GLU A 9 -2.09 0.25 -24.02
CA GLU A 9 -1.83 -0.57 -25.19
C GLU A 9 -1.39 -1.98 -24.77
N ASN A 10 -1.97 -3.00 -25.41
CA ASN A 10 -1.64 -4.42 -25.24
C ASN A 10 -1.76 -4.95 -23.79
N TYR A 11 -2.69 -4.42 -23.00
CA TYR A 11 -2.84 -4.80 -21.60
C TYR A 11 -4.19 -5.48 -21.34
N LYS A 12 -4.17 -6.73 -20.91
CA LYS A 12 -5.35 -7.55 -20.60
C LYS A 12 -6.42 -7.45 -21.69
N THR A 13 -7.59 -6.87 -21.38
CA THR A 13 -8.70 -6.70 -22.32
C THR A 13 -8.47 -5.59 -23.36
N TYR A 14 -7.51 -4.70 -23.12
CA TYR A 14 -7.27 -3.55 -23.99
C TYR A 14 -6.15 -3.83 -25.00
N LEU A 15 -6.52 -3.87 -26.30
CA LEU A 15 -5.53 -3.83 -27.38
C LEU A 15 -5.00 -2.42 -27.56
N ASN A 16 -5.91 -1.45 -27.61
CA ASN A 16 -5.59 -0.02 -27.64
C ASN A 16 -6.79 0.72 -27.03
N LEU A 17 -6.56 1.43 -25.92
CA LEU A 17 -7.51 2.31 -25.28
C LEU A 17 -6.91 3.71 -25.24
N ASP A 18 -7.66 4.68 -25.73
CA ASP A 18 -7.34 6.10 -25.65
C ASP A 18 -8.55 6.82 -25.08
N LEU A 19 -8.44 7.37 -23.88
CA LEU A 19 -9.57 7.89 -23.10
C LEU A 19 -9.27 9.28 -22.54
N ASP A 20 -9.94 10.29 -23.10
CA ASP A 20 -9.98 11.64 -22.53
C ASP A 20 -11.03 11.69 -21.41
N ILE A 21 -10.54 11.91 -20.19
CA ILE A 21 -11.35 12.08 -18.98
C ILE A 21 -11.12 13.46 -18.35
N SER A 22 -10.75 14.44 -19.17
CA SER A 22 -10.63 15.83 -18.72
C SER A 22 -11.99 16.38 -18.31
N VAL A 23 -12.03 17.10 -17.19
CA VAL A 23 -13.25 17.77 -16.72
C VAL A 23 -13.53 18.98 -17.63
N LYS A 24 -14.56 18.87 -18.47
CA LYS A 24 -14.96 19.92 -19.43
C LYS A 24 -15.88 20.97 -18.82
N ASN A 25 -16.52 20.65 -17.71
CA ASN A 25 -17.43 21.55 -17.00
C ASN A 25 -17.18 21.42 -15.49
N GLU A 26 -16.69 22.48 -14.88
CA GLU A 26 -16.38 22.52 -13.44
C GLU A 26 -17.63 22.33 -12.55
N GLU A 27 -18.81 22.65 -13.03
CA GLU A 27 -20.09 22.42 -12.30
C GLU A 27 -20.48 20.93 -12.30
N LYS A 28 -19.94 20.12 -13.22
CA LYS A 28 -20.20 18.68 -13.36
C LYS A 28 -18.90 17.90 -13.43
N PRO A 29 -18.14 17.81 -12.33
CA PRO A 29 -16.81 17.18 -12.33
C PRO A 29 -16.83 15.64 -12.31
N ILE A 30 -18.02 15.02 -12.32
CA ILE A 30 -18.17 13.58 -12.23
C ILE A 30 -18.15 12.97 -13.63
N ILE A 31 -17.26 12.00 -13.85
CA ILE A 31 -17.14 11.24 -15.08
C ILE A 31 -17.63 9.81 -14.80
N LEU A 32 -18.65 9.38 -15.52
CA LEU A 32 -19.20 8.03 -15.42
C LEU A 32 -18.66 7.15 -16.56
N ILE A 33 -17.97 6.06 -16.19
CA ILE A 33 -17.47 5.06 -17.13
C ILE A 33 -18.36 3.82 -17.03
N GLY A 34 -19.22 3.61 -18.04
CA GLY A 34 -20.13 2.48 -18.13
C GLY A 34 -19.55 1.35 -18.97
N GLY A 35 -20.03 0.13 -18.74
CA GLY A 35 -19.69 -1.03 -19.55
C GLY A 35 -20.30 -2.32 -19.00
N MET A 36 -20.49 -3.32 -19.87
CA MET A 36 -20.97 -4.65 -19.48
C MET A 36 -19.95 -5.39 -18.61
N ASN A 37 -20.38 -6.48 -17.98
CA ASN A 37 -19.45 -7.35 -17.24
C ASN A 37 -18.42 -7.93 -18.21
N GLY A 38 -17.14 -7.92 -17.79
CA GLY A 38 -16.02 -8.34 -18.64
C GLY A 38 -15.49 -7.28 -19.63
N SER A 39 -16.13 -6.09 -19.74
CA SER A 39 -15.68 -5.03 -20.66
C SER A 39 -14.38 -4.32 -20.27
N GLY A 40 -13.75 -4.71 -19.15
CA GLY A 40 -12.46 -4.16 -18.73
C GLY A 40 -12.52 -3.06 -17.68
N LYS A 41 -13.67 -2.78 -17.04
CA LYS A 41 -13.75 -1.73 -16.01
C LYS A 41 -12.68 -1.87 -14.90
N THR A 42 -12.54 -3.06 -14.34
CA THR A 42 -11.48 -3.36 -13.34
C THR A 42 -10.08 -3.27 -13.97
N THR A 43 -9.93 -3.70 -15.23
CA THR A 43 -8.67 -3.57 -15.96
C THR A 43 -8.24 -2.12 -16.13
N LEU A 44 -9.19 -1.18 -16.27
CA LEU A 44 -8.88 0.24 -16.33
C LEU A 44 -8.29 0.74 -14.99
N PHE A 45 -8.87 0.33 -13.86
CA PHE A 45 -8.29 0.64 -12.53
C PHE A 45 -6.90 0.05 -12.37
N ASP A 46 -6.72 -1.22 -12.76
CA ASP A 46 -5.41 -1.89 -12.72
C ASP A 46 -4.39 -1.15 -13.62
N ALA A 47 -4.82 -0.64 -14.78
CA ALA A 47 -3.96 0.13 -15.68
C ALA A 47 -3.55 1.48 -15.09
N ILE A 48 -4.48 2.22 -14.46
CA ILE A 48 -4.17 3.48 -13.75
C ILE A 48 -3.20 3.20 -12.59
N TYR A 49 -3.47 2.17 -11.79
CA TYR A 49 -2.59 1.77 -10.70
C TYR A 49 -1.20 1.36 -11.21
N GLY A 50 -1.16 0.56 -12.26
CA GLY A 50 0.07 0.13 -12.92
C GLY A 50 0.86 1.28 -13.55
N ALA A 51 0.17 2.29 -14.11
CA ALA A 51 0.82 3.49 -14.63
C ALA A 51 1.47 4.33 -13.50
N LEU A 52 0.80 4.46 -12.35
CA LEU A 52 1.32 5.22 -11.22
C LEU A 52 2.45 4.50 -10.49
N TYR A 53 2.23 3.23 -10.13
CA TYR A 53 3.13 2.52 -9.18
C TYR A 53 3.92 1.37 -9.81
N GLY A 54 3.66 1.06 -11.07
CA GLY A 54 4.29 -0.05 -11.78
C GLY A 54 3.55 -1.37 -11.65
N LEU A 55 3.72 -2.23 -12.66
CA LEU A 55 3.28 -3.62 -12.64
C LEU A 55 4.42 -4.47 -12.09
N LYS A 56 4.12 -5.30 -11.08
CA LYS A 56 5.11 -6.25 -10.52
C LYS A 56 5.14 -7.51 -11.39
N ILE A 57 5.79 -7.44 -12.54
CA ILE A 57 5.91 -8.56 -13.46
C ILE A 57 7.11 -9.41 -13.04
N THR A 58 6.89 -10.66 -12.63
CA THR A 58 7.92 -11.54 -12.08
C THR A 58 8.73 -12.24 -13.16
N ASP A 59 8.08 -12.70 -14.22
CA ASP A 59 8.68 -13.52 -15.27
C ASP A 59 7.93 -13.35 -16.61
N GLU A 60 8.41 -14.03 -17.64
CA GLU A 60 7.81 -13.99 -18.98
C GLU A 60 6.38 -14.57 -19.02
N ASN A 61 6.07 -15.59 -18.23
CA ASN A 61 4.73 -16.15 -18.19
C ASN A 61 3.75 -15.15 -17.60
N HIS A 62 4.10 -14.51 -16.50
CA HIS A 62 3.29 -13.43 -15.91
C HIS A 62 3.13 -12.25 -16.89
N PHE A 63 4.17 -11.90 -17.65
CA PHE A 63 4.04 -10.90 -18.73
C PHE A 63 3.01 -11.32 -19.78
N ARG A 64 3.02 -12.60 -20.21
CA ARG A 64 2.07 -13.15 -21.19
C ARG A 64 0.63 -13.11 -20.67
N GLU A 65 0.41 -13.40 -19.39
CA GLU A 65 -0.91 -13.32 -18.75
C GLU A 65 -1.47 -11.90 -18.73
N LEU A 66 -0.60 -10.90 -18.58
CA LEU A 66 -0.98 -9.49 -18.60
C LEU A 66 -1.11 -8.92 -20.01
N PHE A 67 -0.52 -9.58 -21.00
CA PHE A 67 -0.56 -9.13 -22.38
C PHE A 67 -1.92 -9.40 -23.01
N ASN A 68 -2.36 -8.56 -23.97
CA ASN A 68 -3.65 -8.74 -24.63
C ASN A 68 -3.71 -10.06 -25.42
N SER A 69 -4.70 -10.88 -25.13
CA SER A 69 -4.90 -12.21 -25.75
C SER A 69 -5.21 -12.17 -27.25
N GLY A 70 -5.66 -11.04 -27.77
CA GLY A 70 -5.90 -10.86 -29.21
C GLY A 70 -4.62 -10.73 -30.05
N VAL A 71 -3.46 -10.63 -29.38
CA VAL A 71 -2.16 -10.51 -30.06
C VAL A 71 -1.43 -11.85 -30.04
N SER A 72 -1.41 -12.54 -31.16
CA SER A 72 -0.84 -13.89 -31.29
C SER A 72 0.68 -13.95 -31.12
N ASN A 73 1.40 -12.87 -31.48
CA ASN A 73 2.86 -12.79 -31.34
C ASN A 73 3.25 -11.60 -30.48
N ILE A 74 3.85 -11.88 -29.31
CA ILE A 74 4.30 -10.87 -28.36
C ILE A 74 5.77 -10.49 -28.53
N VAL A 75 6.51 -11.17 -29.39
CA VAL A 75 7.94 -10.91 -29.62
C VAL A 75 8.15 -9.47 -30.11
N GLY A 76 8.98 -8.71 -29.41
CA GLY A 76 9.25 -7.32 -29.72
C GLY A 76 8.13 -6.34 -29.38
N LYS A 77 6.96 -6.82 -28.94
CA LYS A 77 5.83 -5.96 -28.51
C LYS A 77 5.96 -5.59 -27.06
N GLN A 78 5.20 -4.55 -26.68
CA GLN A 78 5.27 -3.98 -25.34
C GLN A 78 3.86 -3.69 -24.81
N ILE A 79 3.70 -3.76 -23.50
CA ILE A 79 2.56 -3.17 -22.80
C ILE A 79 2.90 -1.71 -22.55
N ILE A 80 1.98 -0.81 -22.87
CA ILE A 80 2.11 0.62 -22.59
C ILE A 80 0.99 1.03 -21.64
N LEU A 81 1.36 1.70 -20.55
CA LEU A 81 0.46 2.37 -19.64
C LEU A 81 0.89 3.83 -19.54
N GLU A 82 0.01 4.74 -19.96
CA GLU A 82 0.29 6.16 -19.95
C GLU A 82 -0.87 6.92 -19.31
N ILE A 83 -0.57 7.88 -18.45
CA ILE A 83 -1.54 8.78 -17.86
C ILE A 83 -1.06 10.21 -17.93
N ASP A 84 -1.97 11.12 -18.32
CA ASP A 84 -1.76 12.55 -18.21
C ASP A 84 -2.57 13.07 -17.02
N PHE A 85 -1.91 13.79 -16.13
CA PHE A 85 -2.57 14.33 -14.94
C PHE A 85 -2.08 15.71 -14.59
N GLU A 86 -2.96 16.48 -13.97
CA GLU A 86 -2.63 17.72 -13.30
C GLU A 86 -2.39 17.45 -11.83
N GLY A 87 -1.28 17.94 -11.32
CA GLY A 87 -0.89 17.79 -9.94
C GLY A 87 -0.27 19.04 -9.36
N MET A 88 -0.01 19.02 -8.05
CA MET A 88 0.64 20.12 -7.35
C MET A 88 1.94 19.63 -6.72
N VAL A 89 3.03 20.32 -7.03
CA VAL A 89 4.29 20.22 -6.30
C VAL A 89 4.70 21.63 -5.90
N THR A 90 4.96 21.86 -4.61
CA THR A 90 5.31 23.19 -4.09
C THR A 90 4.29 24.32 -4.44
N ASN A 91 2.98 24.05 -4.29
CA ASN A 91 1.86 24.97 -4.56
C ASN A 91 1.70 25.43 -6.01
N THR A 92 2.38 24.81 -6.96
CA THR A 92 2.24 25.11 -8.38
C THR A 92 1.51 23.99 -9.08
N LYS A 93 0.39 24.29 -9.75
CA LYS A 93 -0.30 23.34 -10.62
C LYS A 93 0.55 23.09 -11.87
N THR A 94 0.78 21.83 -12.17
CA THR A 94 1.64 21.43 -13.28
C THR A 94 1.03 20.22 -13.98
N GLN A 95 1.16 20.18 -15.30
CA GLN A 95 0.76 19.05 -16.12
C GLN A 95 1.89 18.04 -16.19
N TYR A 96 1.54 16.79 -15.97
CA TYR A 96 2.45 15.64 -15.99
C TYR A 96 1.93 14.61 -16.98
N LYS A 97 2.84 14.00 -17.72
CA LYS A 97 2.57 12.80 -18.51
C LYS A 97 3.51 11.70 -18.03
N LEU A 98 2.94 10.64 -17.48
CA LEU A 98 3.68 9.49 -16.98
C LEU A 98 3.43 8.30 -17.89
N LYS A 99 4.50 7.76 -18.46
CA LYS A 99 4.47 6.60 -19.35
C LYS A 99 5.33 5.47 -18.80
N ARG A 100 4.76 4.28 -18.71
CA ARG A 100 5.47 3.04 -18.40
C ARG A 100 5.35 2.06 -19.56
N THR A 101 6.45 1.46 -19.92
CA THR A 101 6.50 0.44 -20.96
C THR A 101 7.14 -0.82 -20.43
N TYR A 102 6.52 -1.95 -20.72
CA TYR A 102 6.99 -3.27 -20.31
C TYR A 102 7.21 -4.13 -21.54
N LYS A 103 8.35 -4.79 -21.62
CA LYS A 103 8.69 -5.74 -22.69
C LYS A 103 9.53 -6.87 -22.16
N VAL A 104 9.60 -7.98 -22.88
CA VAL A 104 10.50 -9.08 -22.55
C VAL A 104 11.77 -8.94 -23.37
N LEU A 105 12.91 -8.92 -22.67
CA LEU A 105 14.26 -8.96 -23.27
C LEU A 105 15.01 -10.16 -22.71
N ASN A 106 15.45 -11.05 -23.61
CA ASN A 106 16.19 -12.27 -23.23
C ASN A 106 15.46 -13.09 -22.12
N GLY A 107 14.13 -13.27 -22.28
CA GLY A 107 13.29 -14.01 -21.33
C GLY A 107 13.02 -13.30 -20.00
N LYS A 108 13.47 -12.04 -19.84
CA LYS A 108 13.25 -11.25 -18.63
C LYS A 108 12.35 -10.05 -18.91
N PRO A 109 11.31 -9.82 -18.11
CA PRO A 109 10.53 -8.60 -18.20
C PRO A 109 11.37 -7.40 -17.77
N VAL A 110 11.29 -6.33 -18.54
CA VAL A 110 11.96 -5.06 -18.27
C VAL A 110 10.95 -3.92 -18.32
N GLU A 111 11.11 -2.99 -17.40
CA GLU A 111 10.32 -1.77 -17.31
C GLU A 111 11.15 -0.57 -17.75
N ASN A 112 10.55 0.33 -18.53
CA ASN A 112 11.05 1.67 -18.75
C ASN A 112 9.97 2.68 -18.35
N VAL A 113 10.40 3.72 -17.67
CA VAL A 113 9.53 4.79 -17.15
C VAL A 113 9.99 6.11 -17.73
N ALA A 114 9.05 6.94 -18.17
CA ALA A 114 9.29 8.30 -18.60
C ALA A 114 8.22 9.23 -18.02
N LEU A 115 8.66 10.30 -17.36
CA LEU A 115 7.83 11.38 -16.85
C LEU A 115 8.18 12.67 -17.60
N PHE A 116 7.18 13.27 -18.22
CA PHE A 116 7.31 14.52 -18.97
C PHE A 116 6.72 15.68 -18.16
N ILE A 117 7.45 16.79 -18.04
CA ILE A 117 7.07 17.96 -17.27
C ILE A 117 7.55 19.20 -18.00
N GLY A 118 6.67 20.03 -18.54
CA GLY A 118 7.05 21.35 -19.08
C GLY A 118 8.22 21.32 -20.07
N GLY A 119 8.31 20.32 -20.93
CA GLY A 119 9.40 20.15 -21.91
C GLY A 119 10.61 19.37 -21.40
N SER A 120 10.68 19.06 -20.10
CA SER A 120 11.72 18.18 -19.51
C SER A 120 11.24 16.74 -19.42
N THR A 121 12.15 15.78 -19.59
CA THR A 121 11.86 14.35 -19.48
C THR A 121 12.77 13.71 -18.43
N TYR A 122 12.18 13.01 -17.49
CA TYR A 122 12.85 12.17 -16.51
C TYR A 122 12.59 10.71 -16.87
N SER A 123 13.59 10.02 -17.37
CA SER A 123 13.43 8.62 -17.80
C SER A 123 14.42 7.70 -17.13
N TYR A 124 13.98 6.48 -16.82
CA TYR A 124 14.84 5.41 -16.32
C TYR A 124 14.38 4.04 -16.83
N GLY A 125 15.30 3.11 -16.93
CA GLY A 125 15.03 1.77 -17.43
C GLY A 125 16.32 0.97 -17.66
N THR A 126 16.25 0.00 -18.56
CA THR A 126 17.32 -0.98 -18.78
C THR A 126 18.63 -0.37 -19.33
N HIS A 127 18.53 0.71 -20.11
CA HIS A 127 19.66 1.34 -20.78
C HIS A 127 20.13 2.63 -20.11
N THR A 128 19.53 3.01 -18.99
CA THR A 128 19.91 4.22 -18.27
C THR A 128 21.11 3.94 -17.37
N ALA A 129 22.12 4.82 -17.39
CA ALA A 129 23.28 4.72 -16.49
C ALA A 129 22.82 4.72 -15.01
N THR A 130 23.49 3.94 -14.16
CA THR A 130 23.05 3.69 -12.77
C THR A 130 22.80 4.96 -11.98
N ARG A 131 23.69 5.95 -12.07
CA ARG A 131 23.55 7.24 -11.36
C ARG A 131 22.36 8.04 -11.87
N GLU A 132 22.19 8.13 -13.18
CA GLU A 132 21.08 8.83 -13.81
C GLU A 132 19.76 8.12 -13.52
N LYS A 133 19.74 6.80 -13.60
CA LYS A 133 18.59 5.97 -13.22
C LYS A 133 18.11 6.29 -11.81
N THR A 134 19.01 6.30 -10.82
CA THR A 134 18.66 6.59 -9.44
C THR A 134 18.08 7.99 -9.27
N LEU A 135 18.68 9.00 -9.90
CA LEU A 135 18.21 10.39 -9.82
C LEU A 135 16.81 10.56 -10.45
N ASN A 136 16.60 9.99 -11.64
CA ASN A 136 15.34 10.08 -12.36
C ASN A 136 14.24 9.30 -11.65
N GLU A 137 14.54 8.11 -11.14
CA GLU A 137 13.62 7.31 -10.32
C GLU A 137 13.20 8.07 -9.06
N MET A 138 14.14 8.68 -8.34
CA MET A 138 13.83 9.53 -7.17
C MET A 138 12.95 10.72 -7.55
N ALA A 139 13.22 11.38 -8.68
CA ALA A 139 12.41 12.50 -9.15
C ALA A 139 10.97 12.07 -9.49
N VAL A 140 10.80 10.99 -10.24
CA VAL A 140 9.48 10.42 -10.58
C VAL A 140 8.71 10.03 -9.33
N ASN A 141 9.35 9.27 -8.42
CA ASN A 141 8.72 8.82 -7.18
C ASN A 141 8.34 9.98 -6.27
N LYS A 142 9.14 11.05 -6.21
CA LYS A 142 8.83 12.26 -5.45
C LYS A 142 7.55 12.93 -5.96
N ILE A 143 7.38 13.01 -7.29
CA ILE A 143 6.20 13.64 -7.90
C ILE A 143 4.96 12.78 -7.68
N ILE A 144 5.04 11.47 -7.91
CA ILE A 144 3.94 10.54 -7.64
C ILE A 144 3.54 10.62 -6.17
N LYS A 145 4.51 10.52 -5.26
CA LYS A 145 4.26 10.56 -3.81
C LYS A 145 3.69 11.90 -3.33
N ALA A 146 4.04 13.01 -3.97
CA ALA A 146 3.48 14.31 -3.63
C ALA A 146 2.01 14.47 -4.07
N ASN A 147 1.59 13.75 -5.12
CA ASN A 147 0.25 13.87 -5.70
C ASN A 147 -0.71 12.76 -5.28
N LEU A 148 -0.26 11.53 -5.26
CA LEU A 148 -1.00 10.36 -4.79
C LEU A 148 -0.02 9.31 -4.23
N PRO A 149 0.27 9.32 -2.94
CA PRO A 149 1.09 8.28 -2.31
C PRO A 149 0.45 6.90 -2.47
N ALA A 150 1.26 5.86 -2.67
CA ALA A 150 0.78 4.49 -2.85
C ALA A 150 -0.06 4.01 -1.65
N GLU A 151 0.31 4.44 -0.45
CA GLU A 151 -0.39 4.14 0.79
C GLU A 151 -1.84 4.67 0.82
N LEU A 152 -2.10 5.74 0.05
CA LEU A 152 -3.42 6.36 -0.06
C LEU A 152 -4.20 5.91 -1.29
N SER A 153 -3.54 5.24 -2.24
CA SER A 153 -4.16 4.86 -3.50
C SER A 153 -5.44 4.04 -3.30
N ASN A 154 -5.48 3.15 -2.31
CA ASN A 154 -6.63 2.31 -1.99
C ASN A 154 -7.89 3.09 -1.56
N TYR A 155 -7.75 4.36 -1.14
CA TYR A 155 -8.88 5.22 -0.77
C TYR A 155 -9.42 6.03 -1.93
N PHE A 156 -8.62 6.22 -2.97
CA PHE A 156 -8.98 6.99 -4.16
C PHE A 156 -9.18 6.12 -5.39
N LEU A 157 -8.47 4.98 -5.44
CA LEU A 157 -8.58 3.99 -6.50
C LEU A 157 -9.10 2.68 -5.89
N PHE A 158 -10.42 2.57 -5.73
CA PHE A 158 -11.04 1.38 -5.14
C PHE A 158 -12.04 0.73 -6.08
N ASP A 159 -12.05 -0.59 -6.09
CA ASP A 159 -13.09 -1.41 -6.73
C ASP A 159 -14.21 -1.69 -5.71
N ALA A 160 -15.47 -1.48 -6.11
CA ALA A 160 -16.63 -1.71 -5.24
C ALA A 160 -16.71 -3.15 -4.70
N MET A 161 -16.19 -4.14 -5.41
CA MET A 161 -16.13 -5.52 -4.91
C MET A 161 -15.15 -5.68 -3.76
N LYS A 162 -14.00 -5.00 -3.80
CA LYS A 162 -13.02 -4.99 -2.69
C LYS A 162 -13.53 -4.18 -1.49
N THR A 163 -14.37 -3.18 -1.74
CA THR A 163 -14.94 -2.33 -0.67
C THR A 163 -15.89 -3.13 0.24
N SER A 164 -16.59 -4.14 -0.27
CA SER A 164 -17.47 -4.97 0.55
C SER A 164 -16.71 -5.86 1.55
N GLU A 165 -15.47 -6.20 1.26
CA GLU A 165 -14.56 -6.90 2.19
C GLU A 165 -13.97 -5.93 3.22
N LEU A 166 -13.66 -4.70 2.79
CA LEU A 166 -13.14 -3.65 3.67
C LEU A 166 -14.15 -3.17 4.71
N VAL A 167 -15.46 -3.12 4.38
CA VAL A 167 -16.51 -2.61 5.30
C VAL A 167 -16.76 -3.54 6.49
N LYS A 168 -16.27 -4.77 6.47
CA LYS A 168 -16.50 -5.75 7.54
C LYS A 168 -15.51 -5.70 8.70
N ASP A 169 -14.44 -4.91 8.61
CA ASP A 169 -13.35 -4.98 9.58
C ASP A 169 -13.08 -3.65 10.31
N GLU A 170 -12.92 -3.74 11.64
CA GLU A 170 -12.30 -2.70 12.49
C GLU A 170 -10.90 -2.28 11.98
N GLN A 171 -10.29 -3.07 11.11
CA GLN A 171 -9.05 -2.78 10.40
C GLN A 171 -9.13 -1.48 9.58
N ILE A 172 -10.32 -1.08 9.09
CA ILE A 172 -10.50 0.20 8.37
C ILE A 172 -10.14 1.39 9.24
N ASN A 173 -10.56 1.39 10.50
CA ASN A 173 -10.27 2.52 11.39
C ASN A 173 -8.76 2.66 11.63
N ASN A 174 -8.03 1.56 11.70
CA ASN A 174 -6.58 1.55 11.85
C ASN A 174 -5.88 1.94 10.54
N LEU A 175 -6.33 1.41 9.40
CA LEU A 175 -5.83 1.78 8.08
C LEU A 175 -6.07 3.27 7.78
N ILE A 176 -7.26 3.80 8.07
CA ILE A 176 -7.56 5.24 7.91
C ILE A 176 -6.68 6.06 8.85
N LYS A 177 -6.53 5.68 10.11
CA LYS A 177 -5.66 6.35 11.07
C LYS A 177 -4.20 6.41 10.61
N ASP A 178 -3.66 5.30 10.13
CA ASP A 178 -2.27 5.22 9.68
C ASP A 178 -2.06 5.96 8.35
N SER A 179 -3.04 5.94 7.48
CA SER A 179 -3.03 6.71 6.24
C SER A 179 -3.11 8.21 6.51
N ILE A 180 -3.99 8.66 7.41
CA ILE A 180 -4.06 10.06 7.84
C ILE A 180 -2.72 10.49 8.47
N LYS A 181 -2.12 9.67 9.33
CA LYS A 181 -0.80 9.94 9.92
C LYS A 181 0.28 10.08 8.85
N SER A 182 0.24 9.22 7.82
CA SER A 182 1.18 9.25 6.71
C SER A 182 1.03 10.52 5.87
N VAL A 183 -0.23 10.89 5.52
CA VAL A 183 -0.55 12.11 4.73
C VAL A 183 -0.18 13.38 5.48
N MET A 184 -0.53 13.45 6.75
CA MET A 184 -0.23 14.61 7.59
C MET A 184 1.26 14.70 7.97
N GLY A 185 2.07 13.73 7.53
CA GLY A 185 3.51 13.71 7.80
C GLY A 185 3.87 13.40 9.25
N PHE A 186 2.94 12.86 10.05
CA PHE A 186 3.22 12.47 11.44
C PHE A 186 4.33 11.42 11.55
N ASN A 187 4.54 10.60 10.51
CA ASN A 187 5.66 9.67 10.43
C ASN A 187 7.03 10.38 10.50
N LYS A 188 7.11 11.64 10.05
CA LYS A 188 8.34 12.45 10.17
C LYS A 188 8.62 12.82 11.62
N TYR A 189 7.58 13.10 12.40
CA TYR A 189 7.73 13.39 13.83
C TYR A 189 8.12 12.14 14.62
N SER A 190 7.55 10.98 14.31
CA SER A 190 7.96 9.70 14.90
C SER A 190 9.42 9.40 14.59
N LEU A 191 9.84 9.55 13.33
CA LEU A 191 11.23 9.39 12.93
C LEU A 191 12.16 10.36 13.66
N LEU A 192 11.75 11.61 13.85
CA LEU A 192 12.54 12.63 14.56
C LEU A 192 12.69 12.26 16.04
N VAL A 193 11.65 11.74 16.68
CA VAL A 193 11.69 11.22 18.05
C VAL A 193 12.66 10.04 18.15
N ASP A 194 12.62 9.10 17.18
CA ASP A 194 13.51 7.94 17.18
C ASP A 194 14.98 8.33 16.98
N VAL A 195 15.24 9.29 16.08
CA VAL A 195 16.58 9.86 15.89
C VAL A 195 17.06 10.57 17.15
N ALA A 196 16.21 11.38 17.79
CA ALA A 196 16.55 12.08 19.04
C ALA A 196 16.85 11.10 20.18
N LYS A 197 16.09 10.00 20.31
CA LYS A 197 16.38 8.93 21.27
C LYS A 197 17.73 8.29 21.01
N LYS A 198 18.03 7.93 19.75
CA LYS A 198 19.34 7.36 19.39
C LYS A 198 20.50 8.31 19.70
N MET A 199 20.33 9.61 19.43
CA MET A 199 21.34 10.62 19.77
C MET A 199 21.54 10.73 21.28
N LEU A 200 20.47 10.69 22.07
CA LEU A 200 20.52 10.70 23.52
C LEU A 200 21.23 9.45 24.06
N ASP A 201 20.91 8.27 23.53
CA ASP A 201 21.54 7.00 23.91
C ASP A 201 23.05 7.03 23.61
N ASN A 202 23.44 7.55 22.44
CA ASN A 202 24.85 7.68 22.08
C ASN A 202 25.59 8.69 23.01
N ALA A 203 24.99 9.85 23.26
CA ALA A 203 25.56 10.85 24.15
C ALA A 203 25.72 10.34 25.60
N ASN A 204 24.75 9.54 26.07
CA ASN A 204 24.86 8.89 27.37
C ASN A 204 25.98 7.85 27.41
N ALA A 205 26.13 7.05 26.35
CA ALA A 205 27.22 6.08 26.24
C ALA A 205 28.59 6.75 26.18
N GLU A 206 28.71 7.89 25.49
CA GLU A 206 29.97 8.67 25.42
C GLU A 206 30.37 9.32 26.74
N ARG A 207 29.41 9.62 27.61
CA ARG A 207 29.69 10.18 28.97
C ARG A 207 30.31 9.18 29.92
N LEU A 208 30.23 7.89 29.66
CA LEU A 208 30.84 6.86 30.48
C LEU A 208 32.36 6.86 30.28
N GLN A 209 33.12 7.09 31.33
CA GLN A 209 34.59 7.17 31.25
C GLN A 209 35.27 5.79 31.21
N ASN A 210 34.55 4.72 31.54
CA ASN A 210 35.08 3.36 31.58
C ASN A 210 34.56 2.54 30.38
N GLU A 211 35.46 1.89 29.65
CA GLU A 211 35.13 1.11 28.43
C GLU A 211 34.21 -0.09 28.74
N THR A 212 34.43 -0.75 29.87
CA THR A 212 33.59 -1.85 30.36
C THR A 212 32.16 -1.38 30.66
N ALA A 213 32.00 -0.22 31.29
CA ALA A 213 30.69 0.36 31.56
C ALA A 213 29.96 0.82 30.28
N ARG A 214 30.70 1.22 29.25
CA ARG A 214 30.12 1.53 27.91
C ARG A 214 29.59 0.29 27.23
N GLU A 215 30.29 -0.81 27.27
CA GLU A 215 29.87 -2.08 26.67
C GLU A 215 28.64 -2.64 27.40
N GLU A 216 28.66 -2.62 28.73
CA GLU A 216 27.53 -3.04 29.55
C GLU A 216 26.29 -2.17 29.33
N TYR A 217 26.43 -0.85 29.21
CA TYR A 217 25.35 0.06 28.88
C TYR A 217 24.77 -0.22 27.51
N LYS A 218 25.61 -0.47 26.51
CA LYS A 218 25.14 -0.85 25.14
C LYS A 218 24.37 -2.16 25.16
N GLY A 219 24.86 -3.18 25.86
CA GLY A 219 24.18 -4.46 26.01
C GLY A 219 22.80 -4.32 26.68
N LEU A 220 22.71 -3.52 27.74
CA LEU A 220 21.45 -3.21 28.41
C LEU A 220 20.47 -2.44 27.50
N GLN A 221 20.96 -1.56 26.64
CA GLN A 221 20.14 -0.82 25.68
C GLN A 221 19.58 -1.75 24.58
N GLU A 222 20.36 -2.71 24.12
CA GLU A 222 19.89 -3.72 23.15
C GLU A 222 18.82 -4.61 23.78
N THR A 223 19.08 -5.14 24.98
CA THR A 223 18.08 -5.94 25.72
C THR A 223 16.80 -5.17 25.97
N LYS A 224 16.89 -3.90 26.32
CA LYS A 224 15.73 -3.03 26.50
C LYS A 224 14.91 -2.89 25.21
N ARG A 225 15.57 -2.70 24.06
CA ARG A 225 14.90 -2.59 22.75
C ARG A 225 14.19 -3.90 22.35
N GLU A 226 14.83 -5.03 22.59
CA GLU A 226 14.23 -6.34 22.35
C GLU A 226 12.97 -6.53 23.22
N LEU A 227 13.06 -6.25 24.51
CA LEU A 227 11.93 -6.33 25.42
C LEU A 227 10.80 -5.35 25.08
N GLU A 228 11.10 -4.14 24.64
CA GLU A 228 10.10 -3.17 24.17
C GLU A 228 9.40 -3.67 22.90
N SER A 229 10.12 -4.28 21.96
CA SER A 229 9.57 -4.91 20.75
C SER A 229 8.66 -6.07 21.08
N ASP A 230 9.11 -6.98 21.94
CA ASP A 230 8.32 -8.13 22.42
C ASP A 230 7.04 -7.67 23.11
N LEU A 231 7.14 -6.65 23.93
CA LEU A 231 5.99 -6.08 24.63
C LEU A 231 4.98 -5.46 23.67
N GLN A 232 5.45 -4.81 22.62
CA GLN A 232 4.57 -4.27 21.57
C GLN A 232 3.85 -5.38 20.80
N THR A 233 4.56 -6.45 20.45
CA THR A 233 4.00 -7.62 19.77
C THR A 233 2.94 -8.29 20.64
N LEU A 234 3.25 -8.56 21.90
CA LEU A 234 2.34 -9.15 22.87
C LEU A 234 1.08 -8.29 23.11
N ARG A 235 1.22 -6.96 23.13
CA ARG A 235 0.06 -6.05 23.22
C ARG A 235 -0.83 -6.17 22.00
N SER A 236 -0.25 -6.19 20.80
CA SER A 236 -0.99 -6.36 19.56
C SER A 236 -1.74 -7.69 19.52
N GLU A 237 -1.10 -8.79 19.94
CA GLU A 237 -1.73 -10.11 20.06
C GLU A 237 -2.87 -10.10 21.09
N TYR A 238 -2.63 -9.50 22.25
CA TYR A 238 -3.66 -9.34 23.29
C TYR A 238 -4.88 -8.58 22.79
N ASP A 239 -4.67 -7.44 22.13
CA ASP A 239 -5.75 -6.61 21.59
C ASP A 239 -6.55 -7.38 20.52
N SER A 240 -5.86 -8.13 19.65
CA SER A 240 -6.54 -8.96 18.63
C SER A 240 -7.42 -10.05 19.25
N VAL A 241 -6.92 -10.73 20.28
CA VAL A 241 -7.69 -11.76 21.01
C VAL A 241 -8.84 -11.16 21.80
N LEU A 242 -8.62 -9.98 22.40
CA LEU A 242 -9.68 -9.26 23.13
C LEU A 242 -10.82 -8.86 22.19
N THR A 243 -10.49 -8.34 21.02
CA THR A 243 -11.45 -7.97 19.96
C THR A 243 -12.22 -9.20 19.48
N TYR A 244 -11.50 -10.30 19.20
CA TYR A 244 -12.12 -11.58 18.82
C TYR A 244 -13.11 -12.07 19.89
N ALA A 245 -12.69 -12.08 21.16
CA ALA A 245 -13.54 -12.53 22.28
C ALA A 245 -14.77 -11.63 22.47
N THR A 246 -14.61 -10.32 22.30
CA THR A 246 -15.71 -9.34 22.43
C THR A 246 -16.74 -9.53 21.31
N ASN A 247 -16.29 -9.66 20.08
CA ASN A 247 -17.16 -9.88 18.91
C ASN A 247 -17.96 -11.19 19.03
N HIS A 248 -17.30 -12.26 19.48
CA HIS A 248 -18.01 -13.56 19.69
C HIS A 248 -19.00 -13.50 20.84
N ARG A 249 -18.71 -12.71 21.88
CA ARG A 249 -19.65 -12.51 22.99
C ARG A 249 -20.89 -11.74 22.54
N GLU A 250 -20.73 -10.70 21.74
CA GLU A 250 -21.85 -9.94 21.17
C GLU A 250 -22.70 -10.80 20.23
N GLN A 251 -22.06 -11.62 19.39
CA GLN A 251 -22.75 -12.57 18.53
C GLN A 251 -23.54 -13.62 19.36
N TYR A 252 -22.91 -14.15 20.39
CA TYR A 252 -23.59 -15.08 21.33
C TYR A 252 -24.80 -14.44 22.00
N ASP A 253 -24.69 -13.21 22.49
CA ASP A 253 -25.78 -12.51 23.14
C ASP A 253 -26.95 -12.20 22.18
N ARG A 254 -26.65 -11.85 20.91
CA ARG A 254 -27.65 -11.68 19.84
C ARG A 254 -28.35 -13.00 19.51
N LEU A 255 -27.62 -14.11 19.43
CA LEU A 255 -28.15 -15.43 19.13
C LEU A 255 -28.96 -16.00 20.29
N LYS A 256 -28.56 -15.73 21.54
CA LYS A 256 -29.26 -16.13 22.75
C LYS A 256 -30.66 -15.50 22.84
N ASN A 257 -30.78 -14.28 22.36
CA ASN A 257 -32.08 -13.55 22.39
C ASN A 257 -33.00 -13.91 21.22
N GLY A 258 -32.52 -14.67 20.20
CA GLY A 258 -33.26 -14.99 18.99
C GLY A 258 -33.44 -16.47 18.62
N LYS A 259 -32.77 -17.41 19.32
CA LYS A 259 -32.74 -18.83 18.94
C LYS A 259 -33.28 -19.80 20.02
N LYS A 260 -33.80 -20.95 19.55
CA LYS A 260 -34.16 -22.10 20.39
C LYS A 260 -32.93 -22.78 20.99
N GLU A 261 -33.11 -23.41 22.13
CA GLU A 261 -32.08 -23.95 23.04
C GLU A 261 -31.03 -24.90 22.38
N ASP A 262 -31.41 -25.65 21.35
CA ASP A 262 -30.55 -26.65 20.67
C ASP A 262 -29.44 -26.03 19.81
N ASP A 263 -29.63 -24.82 19.29
CA ASP A 263 -28.64 -24.14 18.46
C ASP A 263 -27.54 -23.39 19.27
N LEU A 264 -27.76 -23.23 20.56
CA LEU A 264 -26.86 -22.48 21.46
C LEU A 264 -25.63 -23.25 21.91
N THR A 265 -25.62 -24.59 21.72
CA THR A 265 -24.53 -25.46 22.27
C THR A 265 -23.20 -25.22 21.54
N ARG A 266 -23.23 -25.05 20.23
CA ARG A 266 -22.05 -24.82 19.39
C ARG A 266 -21.42 -23.45 19.69
N ASP A 267 -22.23 -22.42 19.78
CA ASP A 267 -21.82 -21.05 20.07
C ASP A 267 -21.25 -20.93 21.51
N LYS A 268 -21.74 -21.73 22.47
CA LYS A 268 -21.20 -21.84 23.84
C LYS A 268 -19.77 -22.44 23.86
N ILE A 269 -19.50 -23.41 22.99
CA ILE A 269 -18.18 -24.04 22.87
C ILE A 269 -17.17 -23.04 22.35
N ASP A 270 -17.52 -22.26 21.31
CA ASP A 270 -16.64 -21.27 20.71
C ASP A 270 -16.32 -20.13 21.68
N LEU A 271 -17.32 -19.66 22.46
CA LEU A 271 -17.12 -18.63 23.48
C LEU A 271 -16.21 -19.13 24.63
N LYS A 272 -16.37 -20.40 25.07
CA LYS A 272 -15.48 -20.98 26.07
C LYS A 272 -14.05 -21.07 25.57
N SER A 273 -13.85 -21.43 24.31
CA SER A 273 -12.52 -21.49 23.68
C SER A 273 -11.84 -20.13 23.65
N ALA A 274 -12.56 -19.07 23.25
CA ALA A 274 -12.07 -17.72 23.26
C ALA A 274 -11.70 -17.21 24.67
N THR A 275 -12.52 -17.55 25.67
CA THR A 275 -12.25 -17.20 27.08
C THR A 275 -11.00 -17.91 27.62
N ILE A 276 -10.80 -19.18 27.27
CA ILE A 276 -9.61 -19.96 27.66
C ILE A 276 -8.35 -19.32 27.07
N ILE A 277 -8.38 -18.91 25.79
CA ILE A 277 -7.26 -18.23 25.15
C ILE A 277 -6.92 -16.92 25.88
N GLN A 278 -7.92 -16.13 26.23
CA GLN A 278 -7.74 -14.87 26.96
C GLN A 278 -7.09 -15.09 28.35
N TYR A 279 -7.51 -16.13 29.09
CA TYR A 279 -6.88 -16.47 30.39
C TYR A 279 -5.46 -17.01 30.23
N THR A 280 -5.19 -17.77 29.18
CA THR A 280 -3.85 -18.30 28.88
C THR A 280 -2.86 -17.19 28.59
N ILE A 281 -3.28 -16.18 27.81
CA ILE A 281 -2.45 -14.99 27.50
C ILE A 281 -2.23 -14.16 28.76
N LYS A 282 -3.28 -13.89 29.57
CA LYS A 282 -3.12 -13.19 30.85
C LYS A 282 -2.17 -13.92 31.79
N GLY A 283 -2.24 -15.23 31.88
CA GLY A 283 -1.34 -16.06 32.71
C GLY A 283 0.13 -15.93 32.26
N ARG A 284 0.40 -15.89 30.95
CA ARG A 284 1.76 -15.66 30.42
C ARG A 284 2.30 -14.26 30.70
N PHE A 285 1.43 -13.25 30.74
CA PHE A 285 1.82 -11.88 31.09
C PHE A 285 2.16 -11.71 32.57
N MET A 286 1.55 -12.50 33.46
CA MET A 286 1.77 -12.39 34.90
C MET A 286 2.95 -13.26 35.40
N SER A 287 3.46 -14.19 34.57
CA SER A 287 4.55 -15.12 34.92
C SER A 287 5.92 -14.72 34.34
N ARG A 288 6.03 -13.55 33.71
CA ARG A 288 7.28 -12.89 33.30
C ARG A 288 7.43 -11.54 34.01
#